data_bdfa8755e10cf6b95b43798983fc356d
#
_entry.id   bdfa8755e10cf6b95b43798983fc356d
#
_cell.length_a   1.000
_cell.length_b   1.000
_cell.length_c   1.000
_cell.angle_alpha   90.00
_cell.angle_beta   90.00
_cell.angle_gamma   90.00
#
_symmetry.space_group_name_H-M   'P 1'
#
loop_
_entity.id
_entity.type
_entity.pdbx_description
1 polymer ?
#
loop_
_entity_poly.entity_id
_entity_poly.type
_entity_poly.pdbx_seq_one_letter_code
_entity_poly.pdbx_strand_id
1 'polypeptide(L)'
;MNGGKVDLVAIVKERAEGKDLSVLGGSVKFVVDENVVLIDGNSGEISSEDHEATCTISTDADTMQSIMDGSSSPQAAFMTGKLKVAGDMSIALKVQSVIS
;
A
#
# COMPACT_ATOMS: atom_id res chain seq x y z
N MET A 1 -6.77 12.89 -20.20
CA MET A 1 -6.76 11.44 -20.29
C MET A 1 -5.37 10.89 -19.96
N ASN A 2 -5.33 9.89 -19.15
CA ASN A 2 -4.05 9.44 -18.63
C ASN A 2 -3.32 8.42 -19.48
N GLY A 3 -3.90 8.01 -20.57
CA GLY A 3 -3.24 7.15 -21.52
C GLY A 3 -2.79 5.81 -20.95
N GLY A 4 -3.52 5.26 -20.05
CA GLY A 4 -3.19 3.97 -19.46
C GLY A 4 -2.44 4.02 -18.14
N LYS A 5 -2.20 5.22 -17.63
CA LYS A 5 -1.58 5.35 -16.33
C LYS A 5 -2.55 4.91 -15.24
N VAL A 6 -2.06 4.05 -14.35
CA VAL A 6 -2.89 3.57 -13.24
C VAL A 6 -2.85 4.60 -12.12
N ASP A 7 -4.04 5.01 -11.67
CA ASP A 7 -4.13 5.91 -10.52
C ASP A 7 -4.12 5.05 -9.25
N LEU A 8 -2.94 4.87 -8.70
CA LEU A 8 -2.76 4.01 -7.55
C LEU A 8 -3.49 4.53 -6.31
N VAL A 9 -3.56 5.86 -6.16
CA VAL A 9 -4.29 6.46 -5.05
C VAL A 9 -5.77 6.09 -5.11
N ALA A 10 -6.37 6.18 -6.30
CA ALA A 10 -7.77 5.83 -6.48
C ALA A 10 -8.02 4.35 -6.19
N ILE A 11 -7.11 3.48 -6.63
CA ILE A 11 -7.24 2.05 -6.39
C ILE A 11 -7.16 1.74 -4.90
N VAL A 12 -6.21 2.33 -4.20
CA VAL A 12 -6.05 2.10 -2.77
C VAL A 12 -7.25 2.65 -2.00
N LYS A 13 -7.75 3.83 -2.39
CA LYS A 13 -8.94 4.40 -1.76
C LYS A 13 -10.15 3.47 -1.92
N GLU A 14 -10.31 2.90 -3.09
CA GLU A 14 -11.41 1.98 -3.37
C GLU A 14 -11.30 0.72 -2.50
N ARG A 15 -10.11 0.16 -2.39
CA ARG A 15 -9.89 -1.03 -1.57
C ARG A 15 -10.06 -0.77 -0.09
N ALA A 16 -9.71 0.44 0.35
CA ALA A 16 -9.81 0.82 1.76
C ALA A 16 -11.19 1.32 2.16
N GLU A 17 -12.07 1.54 1.19
CA GLU A 17 -13.40 2.07 1.46
C GLU A 17 -14.19 1.14 2.40
N GLY A 18 -14.75 1.73 3.43
CA GLY A 18 -15.52 0.99 4.42
C GLY A 18 -14.67 0.29 5.47
N LYS A 19 -13.37 0.40 5.38
CA LYS A 19 -12.47 -0.24 6.36
C LYS A 19 -11.95 0.79 7.35
N ASP A 20 -11.65 0.33 8.54
CA ASP A 20 -11.17 1.20 9.61
C ASP A 20 -9.65 1.30 9.55
N LEU A 21 -9.16 2.41 9.03
CA LEU A 21 -7.72 2.62 8.89
C LEU A 21 -7.02 2.85 10.24
N SER A 22 -7.77 3.15 11.29
CA SER A 22 -7.18 3.35 12.61
C SER A 22 -6.55 2.07 13.18
N VAL A 23 -6.92 0.90 12.64
CA VAL A 23 -6.31 -0.37 13.06
C VAL A 23 -4.82 -0.43 12.73
N LEU A 24 -4.37 0.40 11.78
CA LEU A 24 -2.96 0.41 11.39
C LEU A 24 -2.06 0.89 12.52
N GLY A 25 -2.56 1.81 13.35
CA GLY A 25 -1.78 2.37 14.45
C GLY A 25 -0.66 3.30 14.01
N GLY A 26 -0.65 3.71 12.75
CA GLY A 26 0.37 4.59 12.20
C GLY A 26 0.11 4.83 10.73
N SER A 27 1.12 5.32 10.02
CA SER A 27 1.00 5.61 8.60
C SER A 27 1.80 4.62 7.76
N VAL A 28 1.33 4.38 6.54
CA VAL A 28 1.98 3.48 5.60
C VAL A 28 2.19 4.22 4.28
N LYS A 29 3.39 4.11 3.76
CA LYS A 29 3.70 4.66 2.46
C LYS A 29 3.99 3.52 1.49
N PHE A 30 3.26 3.47 0.39
CA PHE A 30 3.54 2.53 -0.70
C PHE A 30 4.35 3.25 -1.76
N VAL A 31 5.49 2.67 -2.11
CA VAL A 31 6.29 3.15 -3.23
C VAL A 31 6.20 2.08 -4.30
N VAL A 32 5.44 2.37 -5.36
CA VAL A 32 5.19 1.42 -6.44
C VAL A 32 5.77 2.02 -7.71
N ASP A 33 6.94 1.51 -8.11
CA ASP A 33 7.74 2.08 -9.18
C ASP A 33 8.01 3.57 -8.89
N GLU A 34 7.44 4.48 -9.65
CA GLU A 34 7.61 5.92 -9.44
C GLU A 34 6.45 6.56 -8.69
N ASN A 35 5.45 5.77 -8.31
CA ASN A 35 4.26 6.28 -7.67
C ASN A 35 4.33 6.10 -6.16
N VAL A 36 3.79 7.08 -5.44
CA VAL A 36 3.74 7.04 -3.98
C VAL A 36 2.30 7.16 -3.54
N VAL A 37 1.90 6.30 -2.60
CA VAL A 37 0.60 6.39 -1.95
C VAL A 37 0.84 6.39 -0.45
N LEU A 38 0.34 7.43 0.21
CA LEU A 38 0.46 7.55 1.65
C LEU A 38 -0.90 7.32 2.30
N ILE A 39 -0.95 6.37 3.21
CA ILE A 39 -2.15 6.07 4.00
C ILE A 39 -1.88 6.52 5.43
N ASP A 40 -2.63 7.49 5.90
CA ASP A 40 -2.52 7.95 7.28
C ASP A 40 -3.61 7.28 8.10
N GLY A 41 -3.22 6.31 8.90
CA GLY A 41 -4.16 5.58 9.75
C GLY A 41 -4.79 6.44 10.84
N ASN A 42 -4.14 7.54 11.22
CA ASN A 42 -4.67 8.40 12.26
C ASN A 42 -5.80 9.30 11.76
N SER A 43 -5.66 9.82 10.55
CA SER A 43 -6.68 10.71 9.97
C SER A 43 -7.59 9.99 8.99
N GLY A 44 -7.17 8.82 8.51
CA GLY A 44 -7.90 8.11 7.48
C GLY A 44 -7.67 8.66 6.08
N GLU A 45 -6.72 9.55 5.93
CA GLU A 45 -6.41 10.18 4.64
C GLU A 45 -5.54 9.29 3.78
N ILE A 46 -5.85 9.27 2.49
CA ILE A 46 -5.04 8.57 1.48
C ILE A 46 -4.67 9.60 0.42
N SER A 47 -3.37 9.76 0.18
CA SER A 47 -2.88 10.79 -0.73
C SER A 47 -1.68 10.27 -1.50
N SER A 48 -1.19 11.10 -2.44
CA SER A 48 0.02 10.80 -3.19
C SER A 48 1.22 11.58 -2.66
N GLU A 49 1.12 12.15 -1.47
CA GLU A 49 2.20 12.91 -0.86
C GLU A 49 3.32 12.01 -0.38
N ASP A 50 4.55 12.45 -0.60
CA ASP A 50 5.73 11.68 -0.19
C ASP A 50 6.25 12.21 1.14
N HIS A 51 5.58 11.81 2.20
CA HIS A 51 5.98 12.15 3.57
C HIS A 51 6.56 10.94 4.27
N GLU A 52 7.19 11.17 5.40
CA GLU A 52 7.65 10.08 6.24
C GLU A 52 6.46 9.27 6.75
N ALA A 53 6.63 7.97 6.80
CA ALA A 53 5.61 7.06 7.29
C ALA A 53 6.21 6.10 8.30
N THR A 54 5.37 5.57 9.16
CA THR A 54 5.81 4.58 10.15
C THR A 54 6.28 3.30 9.46
N CYS A 55 5.69 2.98 8.31
CA CYS A 55 6.06 1.82 7.52
C CYS A 55 6.10 2.22 6.05
N THR A 56 7.13 1.77 5.34
CA THR A 56 7.25 2.00 3.89
C THR A 56 7.31 0.65 3.20
N ILE A 57 6.42 0.46 2.24
CA ILE A 57 6.36 -0.77 1.45
C ILE A 57 6.71 -0.42 0.01
N SER A 58 7.77 -1.02 -0.50
CA SER A 58 8.25 -0.78 -1.86
C SER A 58 8.04 -2.02 -2.70
N THR A 59 7.45 -1.85 -3.86
CA THR A 59 7.22 -2.95 -4.80
C THR A 59 7.04 -2.38 -6.20
N ASP A 60 6.83 -3.25 -7.18
CA ASP A 60 6.50 -2.80 -8.54
C ASP A 60 5.00 -2.89 -8.79
N ALA A 61 4.56 -2.27 -9.89
CA ALA A 61 3.13 -2.20 -10.22
C ALA A 61 2.53 -3.58 -10.45
N ASP A 62 3.27 -4.46 -11.11
CA ASP A 62 2.78 -5.82 -11.38
C ASP A 62 2.56 -6.60 -10.11
N THR A 63 3.52 -6.52 -9.18
CA THR A 63 3.41 -7.20 -7.89
C THR A 63 2.26 -6.64 -7.08
N MET A 64 2.13 -5.31 -7.05
CA MET A 64 1.04 -4.67 -6.31
C MET A 64 -0.33 -5.09 -6.85
N GLN A 65 -0.47 -5.12 -8.16
CA GLN A 65 -1.71 -5.54 -8.78
C GLN A 65 -2.03 -7.00 -8.47
N SER A 66 -1.03 -7.88 -8.52
CA SER A 66 -1.23 -9.29 -8.19
C SER A 66 -1.66 -9.48 -6.74
N ILE A 67 -1.11 -8.70 -5.84
CA ILE A 67 -1.52 -8.76 -4.43
C ILE A 67 -2.96 -8.29 -4.27
N MET A 68 -3.32 -7.20 -4.93
CA MET A 68 -4.66 -6.63 -4.82
C MET A 68 -5.73 -7.54 -5.41
N ASP A 69 -5.42 -8.22 -6.52
CA ASP A 69 -6.41 -9.10 -7.15
C ASP A 69 -6.42 -10.51 -6.57
N GLY A 70 -5.53 -10.79 -5.62
CA GLY A 70 -5.49 -12.08 -4.94
C GLY A 70 -4.65 -13.14 -5.64
N SER A 71 -3.97 -12.79 -6.74
CA SER A 71 -3.12 -13.75 -7.46
C SER A 71 -1.85 -14.09 -6.70
N SER A 72 -1.36 -13.16 -5.91
CA SER A 72 -0.14 -13.35 -5.12
C SER A 72 -0.39 -12.91 -3.68
N SER A 73 0.35 -13.49 -2.75
CA SER A 73 0.29 -13.04 -1.37
C SER A 73 1.42 -12.05 -1.09
N PRO A 74 1.21 -11.07 -0.21
CA PRO A 74 2.29 -10.17 0.20
C PRO A 74 3.48 -10.92 0.81
N GLN A 75 3.21 -11.98 1.54
CA GLN A 75 4.26 -12.81 2.12
C GLN A 75 5.15 -13.43 1.06
N ALA A 76 4.55 -14.02 0.03
CA ALA A 76 5.32 -14.62 -1.06
C ALA A 76 6.15 -13.56 -1.78
N ALA A 77 5.58 -12.39 -2.03
CA ALA A 77 6.30 -11.29 -2.68
C ALA A 77 7.49 -10.83 -1.83
N PHE A 78 7.28 -10.76 -0.52
CA PHE A 78 8.35 -10.38 0.39
C PHE A 78 9.49 -11.41 0.38
N MET A 79 9.14 -12.67 0.42
CA MET A 79 10.14 -13.76 0.44
C MET A 79 10.93 -13.86 -0.86
N THR A 80 10.33 -13.50 -1.97
CA THR A 80 11.01 -13.53 -3.27
C THR A 80 11.74 -12.23 -3.61
N GLY A 81 11.70 -11.24 -2.70
CA GLY A 81 12.37 -9.97 -2.90
C GLY A 81 11.64 -9.00 -3.80
N LYS A 82 10.41 -9.31 -4.16
CA LYS A 82 9.60 -8.41 -5.01
C LYS A 82 8.93 -7.31 -4.21
N LEU A 83 8.83 -7.49 -2.90
CA LEU A 83 8.25 -6.52 -2.01
C LEU A 83 9.22 -6.28 -0.87
N LYS A 84 9.47 -5.02 -0.56
CA LYS A 84 10.37 -4.65 0.53
C LYS A 84 9.61 -3.83 1.56
N VAL A 85 9.92 -4.08 2.82
CA VAL A 85 9.27 -3.38 3.92
C VAL A 85 10.35 -2.73 4.78
N ALA A 86 10.16 -1.44 5.04
CA ALA A 86 11.05 -0.68 5.94
C ALA A 86 10.17 -0.07 7.02
N GLY A 87 10.64 -0.13 8.26
CA GLY A 87 9.91 0.39 9.40
C GLY A 87 9.16 -0.69 10.14
N ASP A 88 7.92 -0.40 10.54
CA ASP A 88 7.15 -1.27 11.40
C ASP A 88 6.49 -2.41 10.62
N MET A 89 6.99 -3.62 10.79
CA MET A 89 6.45 -4.79 10.12
C MET A 89 5.01 -5.09 10.54
N SER A 90 4.65 -4.77 11.78
CA SER A 90 3.28 -4.99 12.25
C SER A 90 2.27 -4.19 11.44
N ILE A 91 2.63 -2.96 11.10
CA ILE A 91 1.77 -2.10 10.28
C ILE A 91 1.65 -2.67 8.86
N ALA A 92 2.74 -3.19 8.32
CA ALA A 92 2.71 -3.81 7.00
C ALA A 92 1.73 -4.98 6.95
N LEU A 93 1.70 -5.80 8.00
CA LEU A 93 0.77 -6.90 8.07
C LEU A 93 -0.68 -6.44 8.19
N LYS A 94 -0.90 -5.35 8.93
CA LYS A 94 -2.25 -4.80 9.09
C LYS A 94 -2.77 -4.15 7.82
N VAL A 95 -1.91 -3.44 7.08
CA VAL A 95 -2.34 -2.78 5.86
C VAL A 95 -2.73 -3.79 4.79
N GLN A 96 -2.16 -4.98 4.82
CA GLN A 96 -2.55 -6.04 3.90
C GLN A 96 -4.05 -6.33 3.97
N SER A 97 -4.60 -6.37 5.18
CA SER A 97 -6.03 -6.63 5.35
C SER A 97 -6.90 -5.45 4.91
N VAL A 98 -6.31 -4.27 4.81
CA VAL A 98 -7.03 -3.08 4.36
C VAL A 98 -7.15 -3.06 2.84
N ILE A 99 -6.11 -3.46 2.12
CA ILE A 99 -6.06 -3.32 0.67
C ILE A 99 -6.39 -4.60 -0.09
N SER A 100 -6.55 -5.71 0.58
CA SER A 100 -6.88 -6.97 -0.11
C SER A 100 -8.34 -7.34 -0.06
#